data_e0c24dabd1d802d596dc854e999860e0
#
_entry.id   e0c24dabd1d802d596dc854e999860e0
#
_cell.length_a   1.000
_cell.length_b   1.000
_cell.length_c   1.000
_cell.angle_alpha   90.00
_cell.angle_beta   90.00
_cell.angle_gamma   90.00
#
_symmetry.space_group_name_H-M   'P 1'
#
loop_
_entity.id
_entity.type
_entity.pdbx_description
1 polymer ?
#
loop_
_entity_poly.entity_id
_entity_poly.type
_entity_poly.pdbx_seq_one_letter_code
_entity_poly.pdbx_strand_id
1 'polypeptide(L)'
;MINHKLNKYINNKLANKKWLPNKTPNKRPYDFIITIPCYDEYDYIFKTLDSINSQDKNILKNTLVSVTINNSIDEDRSIIANNQRTYQKLLNNKYDFELIIIDAFSKNKSLESKISGVGMARKISVDLMISYLKLNS
;
A
#
# COMPACT_ATOMS: atom_id res chain seq x y z
N MET A 1 -0.54 -22.23 8.56
CA MET A 1 0.70 -22.00 9.34
C MET A 1 1.68 -21.21 8.51
N ILE A 2 2.30 -20.21 9.10
CA ILE A 2 3.30 -19.39 8.40
C ILE A 2 4.60 -20.17 8.27
N ASN A 3 5.19 -20.15 7.08
CA ASN A 3 6.49 -20.76 6.81
C ASN A 3 7.55 -20.14 7.74
N HIS A 4 8.47 -20.96 8.26
CA HIS A 4 9.53 -20.48 9.15
C HIS A 4 10.40 -19.39 8.53
N LYS A 5 10.74 -19.53 7.24
CA LYS A 5 11.53 -18.52 6.52
C LYS A 5 10.79 -17.19 6.41
N LEU A 6 9.48 -17.24 6.12
CA LEU A 6 8.65 -16.05 6.05
C LEU A 6 8.53 -15.39 7.40
N ASN A 7 8.35 -16.17 8.46
CA ASN A 7 8.26 -15.65 9.83
C ASN A 7 9.55 -14.91 10.21
N LYS A 8 10.70 -15.48 9.85
CA LYS A 8 12.00 -14.85 10.07
C LYS A 8 12.11 -13.54 9.28
N TYR A 9 11.64 -13.51 8.03
CA TYR A 9 11.62 -12.29 7.23
C TYR A 9 10.75 -11.20 7.89
N ILE A 10 9.53 -11.55 8.28
CA ILE A 10 8.61 -10.62 8.93
C ILE A 10 9.26 -10.00 10.18
N ASN A 11 9.94 -10.79 10.98
CA ASN A 11 10.53 -10.33 12.23
C ASN A 11 11.81 -9.51 12.04
N ASN A 12 12.62 -9.85 11.02
CA ASN A 12 13.99 -9.31 10.91
C ASN A 12 14.21 -8.34 9.76
N LYS A 13 13.38 -8.39 8.70
CA LYS A 13 13.63 -7.63 7.47
C LYS A 13 12.50 -6.73 7.05
N LEU A 14 11.46 -6.59 7.85
CA LEU A 14 10.36 -5.69 7.54
C LEU A 14 10.85 -4.25 7.42
N ALA A 15 10.15 -3.47 6.58
CA ALA A 15 10.38 -2.04 6.50
C ALA A 15 10.18 -1.40 7.87
N ASN A 16 10.86 -0.28 8.08
CA ASN A 16 10.83 0.45 9.33
C ASN A 16 9.37 0.77 9.72
N LYS A 17 9.09 0.67 11.02
CA LYS A 17 7.80 1.03 11.62
C LYS A 17 7.38 2.49 11.42
N LYS A 18 8.24 3.30 10.81
CA LYS A 18 7.94 4.67 10.42
C LYS A 18 6.69 4.76 9.53
N TRP A 19 6.50 3.78 8.65
CA TRP A 19 5.38 3.74 7.71
C TRP A 19 4.32 2.79 8.23
N LEU A 20 3.14 3.32 8.52
CA LEU A 20 2.03 2.55 9.04
C LEU A 20 0.84 2.67 8.08
N PRO A 21 0.00 1.63 7.98
CA PRO A 21 -1.24 1.75 7.23
C PRO A 21 -2.19 2.73 7.92
N ASN A 22 -3.09 3.34 7.15
CA ASN A 22 -4.09 4.27 7.69
C ASN A 22 -5.05 3.59 8.67
N LYS A 23 -5.18 2.28 8.58
CA LYS A 23 -5.99 1.47 9.48
C LYS A 23 -5.48 0.03 9.46
N THR A 24 -5.90 -0.75 10.44
CA THR A 24 -5.64 -2.18 10.46
C THR A 24 -6.61 -2.88 9.50
N PRO A 25 -6.13 -3.82 8.66
CA PRO A 25 -7.03 -4.60 7.81
C PRO A 25 -8.12 -5.30 8.63
N ASN A 26 -9.34 -5.36 8.06
CA ASN A 26 -10.52 -5.85 8.76
C ASN A 26 -10.46 -7.35 9.07
N LYS A 27 -9.70 -8.11 8.31
CA LYS A 27 -9.60 -9.55 8.53
C LYS A 27 -8.20 -10.08 8.21
N ARG A 28 -7.99 -11.33 8.55
CA ARG A 28 -6.78 -12.10 8.31
C ARG A 28 -7.19 -13.57 8.26
N PRO A 29 -6.79 -14.34 7.25
CA PRO A 29 -6.00 -13.92 6.09
C PRO A 29 -6.86 -13.48 4.91
N TYR A 30 -6.21 -12.86 3.92
CA TYR A 30 -6.80 -12.58 2.62
C TYR A 30 -6.27 -13.59 1.60
N ASP A 31 -7.11 -13.93 0.61
CA ASP A 31 -6.71 -14.83 -0.48
C ASP A 31 -5.74 -14.13 -1.44
N PHE A 32 -5.95 -12.81 -1.65
CA PHE A 32 -5.14 -12.01 -2.56
C PHE A 32 -4.75 -10.71 -1.90
N ILE A 33 -3.51 -10.28 -2.14
CA ILE A 33 -3.04 -8.95 -1.77
C ILE A 33 -2.46 -8.30 -3.01
N ILE A 34 -2.94 -7.10 -3.34
CA ILE A 34 -2.43 -6.30 -4.46
C ILE A 34 -1.75 -5.08 -3.85
N THR A 35 -0.48 -4.89 -4.16
CA THR A 35 0.28 -3.75 -3.69
C THR A 35 0.57 -2.80 -4.84
N ILE A 36 0.22 -1.52 -4.67
CA ILE A 36 0.33 -0.52 -5.72
C ILE A 36 1.17 0.65 -5.22
N PRO A 37 2.35 0.89 -5.78
CA PRO A 37 3.07 2.13 -5.51
C PRO A 37 2.38 3.27 -6.26
N CYS A 38 2.30 4.44 -5.63
CA CYS A 38 1.61 5.59 -6.20
C CYS A 38 2.47 6.84 -6.04
N TYR A 39 2.96 7.35 -7.17
CA TYR A 39 3.78 8.54 -7.23
C TYR A 39 3.22 9.47 -8.29
N ASP A 40 2.65 10.60 -7.85
CA ASP A 40 2.11 11.63 -8.77
C ASP A 40 1.13 11.04 -9.79
N GLU A 41 0.24 10.15 -9.33
CA GLU A 41 -0.64 9.38 -10.22
C GLU A 41 -2.13 9.62 -9.94
N TYR A 42 -2.50 10.82 -9.54
CA TYR A 42 -3.89 11.14 -9.24
C TYR A 42 -4.85 10.72 -10.36
N ASP A 43 -4.48 10.99 -11.62
CA ASP A 43 -5.37 10.71 -12.75
C ASP A 43 -5.47 9.22 -13.08
N TYR A 44 -4.52 8.40 -12.64
CA TYR A 44 -4.44 6.99 -13.03
C TYR A 44 -4.82 6.03 -11.92
N ILE A 45 -4.52 6.36 -10.67
CA ILE A 45 -4.74 5.44 -9.55
C ILE A 45 -6.22 5.06 -9.42
N PHE A 46 -7.13 6.00 -9.62
CA PHE A 46 -8.56 5.73 -9.47
C PHE A 46 -9.10 4.87 -10.59
N LYS A 47 -8.57 5.01 -11.79
CA LYS A 47 -8.91 4.12 -12.92
C LYS A 47 -8.43 2.69 -12.64
N THR A 48 -7.24 2.55 -12.08
CA THR A 48 -6.69 1.24 -11.69
C THR A 48 -7.57 0.59 -10.63
N LEU A 49 -7.94 1.33 -9.59
CA LEU A 49 -8.77 0.81 -8.52
C LEU A 49 -10.18 0.45 -9.01
N ASP A 50 -10.76 1.26 -9.89
CA ASP A 50 -12.05 0.97 -10.49
C ASP A 50 -11.98 -0.30 -11.34
N SER A 51 -10.90 -0.49 -12.08
CA SER A 51 -10.68 -1.70 -12.86
C SER A 51 -10.60 -2.94 -11.96
N ILE A 52 -9.87 -2.86 -10.86
CA ILE A 52 -9.83 -3.95 -9.87
C ILE A 52 -11.24 -4.20 -9.33
N ASN A 53 -11.97 -3.13 -8.99
CA ASN A 53 -13.30 -3.24 -8.40
C ASN A 53 -14.36 -3.77 -9.35
N SER A 54 -14.07 -3.89 -10.63
CA SER A 54 -14.97 -4.49 -11.60
C SER A 54 -14.94 -6.02 -11.62
N GLN A 55 -14.07 -6.62 -10.83
CA GLN A 55 -13.94 -8.07 -10.74
C GLN A 55 -15.07 -8.69 -9.91
N ASP A 56 -15.11 -10.03 -9.87
CA ASP A 56 -16.12 -10.77 -9.12
C ASP A 56 -16.10 -10.37 -7.63
N LYS A 57 -17.28 -10.06 -7.08
CA LYS A 57 -17.40 -9.62 -5.70
C LYS A 57 -16.96 -10.67 -4.68
N ASN A 58 -17.10 -11.94 -5.00
CA ASN A 58 -16.65 -13.03 -4.12
C ASN A 58 -15.12 -13.06 -4.04
N ILE A 59 -14.44 -12.66 -5.10
CA ILE A 59 -12.98 -12.52 -5.10
C ILE A 59 -12.59 -11.26 -4.33
N LEU A 60 -13.28 -10.14 -4.59
CA LEU A 60 -12.94 -8.85 -4.00
C LEU A 60 -13.09 -8.83 -2.48
N LYS A 61 -14.08 -9.50 -1.94
CA LYS A 61 -14.27 -9.55 -0.49
C LYS A 61 -13.12 -10.25 0.24
N ASN A 62 -12.32 -11.04 -0.47
CA ASN A 62 -11.14 -11.72 0.06
C ASN A 62 -9.84 -11.12 -0.48
N THR A 63 -9.92 -9.91 -1.01
CA THR A 63 -8.78 -9.19 -1.59
C THR A 63 -8.46 -7.95 -0.77
N LEU A 64 -7.18 -7.81 -0.45
CA LEU A 64 -6.65 -6.62 0.21
C LEU A 64 -5.83 -5.83 -0.81
N VAL A 65 -6.15 -4.55 -1.00
CA VAL A 65 -5.39 -3.67 -1.88
C VAL A 65 -4.67 -2.64 -1.01
N SER A 66 -3.38 -2.53 -1.19
CA SER A 66 -2.55 -1.57 -0.46
C SER A 66 -1.96 -0.58 -1.46
N VAL A 67 -2.23 0.71 -1.24
CA VAL A 67 -1.67 1.80 -2.04
C VAL A 67 -0.65 2.54 -1.18
N THR A 68 0.61 2.55 -1.62
CA THR A 68 1.66 3.30 -0.95
C THR A 68 1.94 4.56 -1.75
N ILE A 69 1.57 5.71 -1.18
CA ILE A 69 1.81 7.01 -1.79
C ILE A 69 3.20 7.48 -1.37
N ASN A 70 4.08 7.70 -2.31
CA ASN A 70 5.48 8.01 -2.02
C ASN A 70 5.99 9.23 -2.77
N ASN A 71 6.92 9.92 -2.16
CA ASN A 71 7.79 10.91 -2.81
C ASN A 71 9.08 11.06 -1.98
N SER A 72 10.07 11.71 -2.56
CA SER A 72 11.31 12.00 -1.84
C SER A 72 11.12 13.23 -0.94
N ILE A 73 12.03 13.44 0.01
CA ILE A 73 11.96 14.56 0.95
C ILE A 73 12.18 15.91 0.28
N ASP A 74 12.84 15.93 -0.88
CA ASP A 74 13.14 17.14 -1.66
C ASP A 74 12.28 17.24 -2.92
N GLU A 75 11.08 16.64 -2.89
CA GLU A 75 10.17 16.59 -4.02
C GLU A 75 9.55 17.98 -4.33
N ASP A 76 9.16 18.20 -5.58
CA ASP A 76 8.45 19.39 -6.01
C ASP A 76 7.12 19.54 -5.27
N ARG A 77 6.75 20.78 -4.94
CA ARG A 77 5.50 21.06 -4.23
C ARG A 77 4.27 20.60 -4.98
N SER A 78 4.29 20.67 -6.32
CA SER A 78 3.18 20.21 -7.14
C SER A 78 2.93 18.71 -6.99
N ILE A 79 4.00 17.93 -6.90
CA ILE A 79 3.92 16.48 -6.71
C ILE A 79 3.40 16.16 -5.31
N ILE A 80 3.93 16.84 -4.30
CA ILE A 80 3.47 16.67 -2.92
C ILE A 80 1.98 17.01 -2.80
N ALA A 81 1.54 18.11 -3.41
CA ALA A 81 0.14 18.51 -3.40
C ALA A 81 -0.75 17.49 -4.11
N ASN A 82 -0.28 16.93 -5.22
CA ASN A 82 -1.01 15.91 -5.97
C ASN A 82 -1.12 14.61 -5.16
N ASN A 83 -0.06 14.22 -4.48
CA ASN A 83 -0.07 13.06 -3.58
C ASN A 83 -1.02 13.26 -2.41
N GLN A 84 -1.06 14.46 -1.84
CA GLN A 84 -1.96 14.81 -0.76
C GLN A 84 -3.42 14.73 -1.21
N ARG A 85 -3.71 15.25 -2.41
CA ARG A 85 -5.05 15.17 -3.01
C ARG A 85 -5.46 13.73 -3.25
N THR A 86 -4.53 12.90 -3.73
CA THR A 86 -4.74 11.46 -3.92
C THR A 86 -5.09 10.78 -2.60
N TYR A 87 -4.33 11.07 -1.55
CA TYR A 87 -4.57 10.50 -0.23
C TYR A 87 -5.98 10.82 0.28
N GLN A 88 -6.36 12.10 0.20
CA GLN A 88 -7.67 12.52 0.68
C GLN A 88 -8.82 11.87 -0.08
N LYS A 89 -8.69 11.74 -1.40
CA LYS A 89 -9.73 11.09 -2.20
C LYS A 89 -9.80 9.59 -1.90
N LEU A 90 -8.67 8.93 -1.73
CA LEU A 90 -8.64 7.51 -1.37
C LEU A 90 -9.34 7.25 -0.04
N LEU A 91 -9.16 8.12 0.94
CA LEU A 91 -9.84 8.00 2.24
C LEU A 91 -11.36 8.05 2.12
N ASN A 92 -11.89 8.74 1.11
CA ASN A 92 -13.33 8.95 0.93
C ASN A 92 -13.97 7.95 -0.03
N ASN A 93 -13.18 7.23 -0.81
CA ASN A 93 -13.71 6.26 -1.77
C ASN A 93 -14.01 4.93 -1.09
N LYS A 94 -15.05 4.24 -1.59
CA LYS A 94 -15.42 2.92 -1.11
C LYS A 94 -15.34 1.92 -2.26
N TYR A 95 -14.83 0.74 -1.95
CA TYR A 95 -14.67 -0.35 -2.91
C TYR A 95 -15.17 -1.65 -2.30
N ASP A 96 -15.37 -2.66 -3.15
CA ASP A 96 -15.76 -3.99 -2.69
C ASP A 96 -14.58 -4.78 -2.10
N PHE A 97 -13.36 -4.38 -2.42
CA PHE A 97 -12.16 -4.88 -1.77
C PHE A 97 -11.80 -4.02 -0.56
N GLU A 98 -10.97 -4.55 0.32
CA GLU A 98 -10.42 -3.78 1.44
C GLU A 98 -9.27 -2.91 0.94
N LEU A 99 -9.34 -1.61 1.17
CA LEU A 99 -8.29 -0.67 0.77
C LEU A 99 -7.50 -0.20 1.98
N ILE A 100 -6.19 -0.34 1.90
CA ILE A 100 -5.24 0.18 2.89
C ILE A 100 -4.38 1.22 2.21
N ILE A 101 -4.16 2.34 2.87
CA ILE A 101 -3.35 3.43 2.34
C ILE A 101 -2.14 3.62 3.24
N ILE A 102 -0.96 3.67 2.63
CA ILE A 102 0.29 3.86 3.34
C ILE A 102 0.88 5.20 2.92
N ASP A 103 1.12 6.06 3.92
CA ASP A 103 1.68 7.39 3.70
C ASP A 103 3.20 7.32 3.76
N ALA A 104 3.85 7.49 2.61
CA ALA A 104 5.29 7.62 2.48
C ALA A 104 5.62 8.91 1.73
N PHE A 105 4.76 9.94 1.86
CA PHE A 105 4.92 11.21 1.14
C PHE A 105 4.89 12.44 2.04
N SER A 106 4.17 12.43 3.14
CA SER A 106 4.02 13.60 3.99
C SER A 106 5.30 13.89 4.77
N LYS A 107 5.36 15.04 5.40
CA LYS A 107 6.53 15.46 6.20
C LYS A 107 6.87 14.36 7.21
N ASN A 108 8.15 14.03 7.33
CA ASN A 108 8.69 12.97 8.18
C ASN A 108 8.39 11.55 7.73
N LYS A 109 7.61 11.37 6.68
CA LYS A 109 7.29 10.04 6.13
C LYS A 109 7.79 9.87 4.70
N SER A 110 8.18 10.94 4.03
CA SER A 110 8.75 10.89 2.69
C SER A 110 10.09 10.16 2.69
N LEU A 111 10.47 9.67 1.53
CA LEU A 111 11.68 8.86 1.37
C LEU A 111 12.89 9.72 1.09
N GLU A 112 14.05 9.30 1.59
CA GLU A 112 15.31 9.94 1.22
C GLU A 112 15.51 9.80 -0.28
N SER A 113 16.11 10.80 -0.93
CA SER A 113 16.26 10.82 -2.39
C SER A 113 16.93 9.57 -2.95
N LYS A 114 17.92 9.05 -2.24
CA LYS A 114 18.69 7.87 -2.67
C LYS A 114 17.93 6.55 -2.54
N ILE A 115 16.85 6.52 -1.76
CA ILE A 115 16.05 5.30 -1.55
C ILE A 115 14.61 5.46 -2.00
N SER A 116 14.24 6.63 -2.55
CA SER A 116 12.90 6.87 -3.07
C SER A 116 12.68 6.11 -4.38
N GLY A 117 11.42 5.95 -4.75
CA GLY A 117 11.05 5.35 -6.01
C GLY A 117 10.18 4.11 -5.85
N VAL A 118 9.84 3.52 -7.01
CA VAL A 118 8.90 2.41 -7.10
C VAL A 118 9.35 1.20 -6.30
N GLY A 119 10.63 0.87 -6.33
CA GLY A 119 11.18 -0.28 -5.62
C GLY A 119 10.98 -0.17 -4.11
N MET A 120 11.25 1.00 -3.53
CA MET A 120 11.08 1.21 -2.10
C MET A 120 9.60 1.24 -1.71
N ALA A 121 8.75 1.86 -2.53
CA ALA A 121 7.32 1.89 -2.29
C ALA A 121 6.73 0.48 -2.28
N ARG A 122 7.15 -0.37 -3.21
CA ARG A 122 6.73 -1.77 -3.26
C ARG A 122 7.20 -2.53 -2.02
N LYS A 123 8.44 -2.32 -1.61
CA LYS A 123 8.99 -2.98 -0.42
C LYS A 123 8.19 -2.62 0.83
N ILE A 124 7.89 -1.34 1.03
CA ILE A 124 7.09 -0.89 2.17
C ILE A 124 5.73 -1.57 2.17
N SER A 125 5.05 -1.58 1.03
CA SER A 125 3.72 -2.17 0.88
C SER A 125 3.75 -3.67 1.21
N VAL A 126 4.68 -4.40 0.61
CA VAL A 126 4.80 -5.84 0.82
C VAL A 126 5.13 -6.14 2.28
N ASP A 127 6.11 -5.44 2.85
CA ASP A 127 6.55 -5.67 4.22
C ASP A 127 5.40 -5.48 5.22
N LEU A 128 4.57 -4.47 5.00
CA LEU A 128 3.46 -4.18 5.92
C LEU A 128 2.25 -5.11 5.73
N MET A 129 2.06 -5.66 4.53
CA MET A 129 0.87 -6.43 4.20
C MET A 129 1.07 -7.95 4.19
N ILE A 130 2.32 -8.42 4.11
CA ILE A 130 2.59 -9.84 3.86
C ILE A 130 2.00 -10.77 4.93
N SER A 131 1.90 -10.32 6.18
CA SER A 131 1.35 -11.14 7.27
C SER A 131 -0.15 -11.37 7.14
N TYR A 132 -0.83 -10.65 6.24
CA TYR A 132 -2.27 -10.78 6.02
C TYR A 132 -2.60 -11.74 4.88
N LEU A 133 -1.60 -12.23 4.16
CA LEU A 133 -1.81 -13.12 3.03
C LEU A 133 -2.05 -14.55 3.52
N LYS A 134 -3.03 -15.22 2.90
CA LYS A 134 -3.27 -16.63 3.14
C LYS A 134 -2.17 -17.45 2.47
N LEU A 135 -1.48 -18.25 3.26
CA LEU A 135 -0.40 -19.11 2.77
C LEU A 135 -0.80 -20.57 2.91
N ASN A 136 -0.58 -21.32 1.87
CA ASN A 136 -0.69 -22.78 1.94
C ASN A 136 0.62 -23.33 2.50
N SER A 137 0.52 -24.04 3.59
CA SER A 137 1.68 -24.67 4.21
C SER A 137 2.12 -25.91 3.44
#